data_c50cbb6b60e7727df7a9f05669e90921
#
_entry.id   c50cbb6b60e7727df7a9f05669e90921
#
_cell.length_a   1.000
_cell.length_b   1.000
_cell.length_c   1.000
_cell.angle_alpha   90.00
_cell.angle_beta   90.00
_cell.angle_gamma   90.00
#
_symmetry.space_group_name_H-M   'P 1'
#
loop_
_entity.id
_entity.type
_entity.pdbx_description
1 polymer ?
#
loop_
_entity_poly.entity_id
_entity_poly.type
_entity_poly.pdbx_seq_one_letter_code
_entity_poly.pdbx_strand_id
1 'polypeptide(L)'
;METHKLVTTEADIVYDIHGPLPTADGRPPLFMIGQPMDASGFRTLASHFPDRTVITYDPRGLGRSIRKDGRVDNAPTVQAEDVHAVIEALGVGRVDMFASSGGAVTSLALVAAHPNDVSCLVAHEPPLIPVLRVPAWRPSSR
;
A
#
# COMPACT_ATOMS: atom_id res chain seq x y z
N MET A 1 -15.22 -2.14 -11.88
CA MET A 1 -14.07 -2.60 -11.10
C MET A 1 -13.42 -3.78 -11.82
N GLU A 2 -12.11 -3.75 -11.95
CA GLU A 2 -11.37 -4.85 -12.51
C GLU A 2 -10.46 -5.43 -11.43
N THR A 3 -10.45 -6.74 -11.30
CA THR A 3 -9.60 -7.44 -10.34
C THR A 3 -8.47 -8.14 -11.09
N HIS A 4 -7.26 -7.94 -10.61
CA HIS A 4 -6.06 -8.54 -11.20
C HIS A 4 -5.27 -9.31 -10.15
N LYS A 5 -4.48 -10.27 -10.61
CA LYS A 5 -3.58 -11.01 -9.74
C LYS A 5 -2.17 -10.90 -10.31
N LEU A 6 -1.26 -10.38 -9.50
CA LEU A 6 0.14 -10.31 -9.84
C LEU A 6 0.84 -11.50 -9.21
N VAL A 7 1.35 -12.40 -10.05
CA VAL A 7 2.01 -13.62 -9.57
C VAL A 7 3.50 -13.38 -9.48
N THR A 8 4.06 -13.51 -8.29
CA THR A 8 5.51 -13.44 -8.09
C THR A 8 6.00 -14.75 -7.47
N THR A 9 7.31 -14.89 -7.32
CA THR A 9 7.87 -16.09 -6.69
C THR A 9 7.52 -16.21 -5.22
N GLU A 10 7.24 -15.07 -4.55
CA GLU A 10 7.00 -15.05 -3.10
C GLU A 10 5.55 -14.91 -2.72
N ALA A 11 4.71 -14.39 -3.60
CA ALA A 11 3.31 -14.15 -3.28
C ALA A 11 2.49 -13.93 -4.55
N ASP A 12 1.19 -14.22 -4.44
CA ASP A 12 0.22 -13.78 -5.42
C ASP A 12 -0.49 -12.59 -4.81
N ILE A 13 -0.41 -11.44 -5.45
CA ILE A 13 -0.98 -10.19 -4.95
C ILE A 13 -2.21 -9.85 -5.76
N VAL A 14 -3.35 -9.77 -5.11
CA VAL A 14 -4.61 -9.40 -5.75
C VAL A 14 -4.86 -7.91 -5.55
N TYR A 15 -5.16 -7.20 -6.63
CA TYR A 15 -5.47 -5.79 -6.58
C TYR A 15 -6.65 -5.46 -7.48
N ASP A 16 -7.34 -4.37 -7.13
CA ASP A 16 -8.53 -3.93 -7.83
C ASP A 16 -8.33 -2.54 -8.41
N ILE A 17 -8.80 -2.34 -9.63
CA ILE A 17 -8.79 -1.04 -10.30
C ILE A 17 -10.24 -0.57 -10.40
N HIS A 18 -10.52 0.57 -9.78
CA HIS A 18 -11.85 1.18 -9.78
C HIS A 18 -11.80 2.44 -10.65
N GLY A 19 -12.14 2.31 -11.91
CA GLY A 19 -12.14 3.41 -12.86
C GLY A 19 -11.22 3.16 -14.04
N PRO A 20 -11.16 4.13 -14.99
CA PRO A 20 -10.37 3.94 -16.20
C PRO A 20 -8.87 4.14 -15.97
N LEU A 21 -8.05 3.42 -16.74
CA LEU A 21 -6.63 3.67 -16.91
C LEU A 21 -6.32 3.67 -18.41
N PRO A 22 -5.69 4.73 -18.94
CA PRO A 22 -5.30 5.98 -18.25
C PRO A 22 -6.49 6.69 -17.62
N THR A 23 -6.22 7.49 -16.59
CA THR A 23 -7.28 8.22 -15.88
C THR A 23 -7.94 9.25 -16.78
N ALA A 24 -9.23 9.50 -16.53
CA ALA A 24 -10.00 10.41 -17.39
C ALA A 24 -9.52 11.85 -17.29
N ASP A 25 -9.01 12.27 -16.13
CA ASP A 25 -8.60 13.65 -15.88
C ASP A 25 -7.09 13.88 -15.96
N GLY A 26 -6.33 12.85 -16.31
CA GLY A 26 -4.88 12.94 -16.41
C GLY A 26 -4.14 12.95 -15.08
N ARG A 27 -4.84 12.93 -13.94
CA ARG A 27 -4.19 12.84 -12.65
C ARG A 27 -3.71 11.41 -12.38
N PRO A 28 -2.68 11.21 -11.57
CA PRO A 28 -2.32 9.86 -11.16
C PRO A 28 -3.49 9.16 -10.46
N PRO A 29 -3.64 7.85 -10.59
CA PRO A 29 -4.67 7.15 -9.83
C PRO A 29 -4.36 7.22 -8.34
N LEU A 30 -5.40 7.10 -7.51
CA LEU A 30 -5.27 7.14 -6.07
C LEU A 30 -5.18 5.71 -5.53
N PHE A 31 -4.05 5.37 -4.94
CA PHE A 31 -3.81 4.05 -4.36
C PHE A 31 -4.03 4.15 -2.85
N MET A 32 -4.95 3.35 -2.32
CA MET A 32 -5.25 3.32 -0.89
C MET A 32 -4.69 2.05 -0.29
N ILE A 33 -3.83 2.19 0.72
CA ILE A 33 -3.21 1.04 1.38
C ILE A 33 -3.38 1.10 2.89
N GLY A 34 -3.49 -0.06 3.51
CA GLY A 34 -3.57 -0.23 4.96
C GLY A 34 -2.93 -1.54 5.38
N GLN A 35 -2.71 -1.68 6.67
CA GLN A 35 -2.18 -2.90 7.25
C GLN A 35 -2.62 -2.92 8.71
N PRO A 36 -3.36 -3.94 9.13
CA PRO A 36 -3.68 -5.21 8.47
C PRO A 36 -5.01 -5.20 7.71
N MET A 37 -5.23 -4.23 6.86
CA MET A 37 -6.47 -4.03 6.13
C MET A 37 -6.33 -4.51 4.70
N ASP A 38 -7.32 -5.27 4.20
CA ASP A 38 -7.36 -5.63 2.79
C ASP A 38 -8.15 -4.60 1.98
N ALA A 39 -8.34 -4.86 0.68
CA ALA A 39 -9.04 -3.93 -0.20
C ALA A 39 -10.43 -3.58 0.29
N SER A 40 -11.14 -4.52 0.93
CA SER A 40 -12.51 -4.29 1.39
C SER A 40 -12.58 -3.21 2.47
N GLY A 41 -11.52 -3.00 3.22
CA GLY A 41 -11.47 -1.98 4.25
C GLY A 41 -11.54 -0.56 3.71
N PHE A 42 -11.26 -0.37 2.42
CA PHE A 42 -11.31 0.94 1.78
C PHE A 42 -12.55 1.18 0.94
N ARG A 43 -13.51 0.25 0.95
CA ARG A 43 -14.68 0.37 0.08
C ARG A 43 -15.46 1.65 0.30
N THR A 44 -15.70 2.01 1.55
CA THR A 44 -16.44 3.23 1.88
C THR A 44 -15.65 4.48 1.50
N LEU A 45 -14.37 4.52 1.85
CA LEU A 45 -13.54 5.68 1.52
C LEU A 45 -13.45 5.88 0.00
N ALA A 46 -13.25 4.80 -0.74
CA ALA A 46 -13.16 4.86 -2.20
C ALA A 46 -14.44 5.43 -2.82
N SER A 47 -15.61 5.16 -2.23
CA SER A 47 -16.88 5.65 -2.74
C SER A 47 -17.01 7.18 -2.67
N HIS A 48 -16.16 7.84 -1.88
CA HIS A 48 -16.14 9.30 -1.79
C HIS A 48 -15.28 9.95 -2.87
N PHE A 49 -14.68 9.16 -3.75
CA PHE A 49 -13.83 9.65 -4.85
C PHE A 49 -14.36 9.16 -6.19
N PRO A 50 -15.64 9.48 -6.55
CA PRO A 50 -16.24 8.93 -7.77
C PRO A 50 -15.56 9.44 -9.04
N ASP A 51 -14.86 10.57 -8.97
CA ASP A 51 -14.18 11.17 -10.12
C ASP A 51 -12.72 10.74 -10.24
N ARG A 52 -12.26 9.85 -9.38
CA ARG A 52 -10.89 9.38 -9.39
C ARG A 52 -10.86 7.88 -9.72
N THR A 53 -9.81 7.46 -10.43
CA THR A 53 -9.49 6.03 -10.48
C THR A 53 -8.81 5.68 -9.18
N VAL A 54 -9.35 4.69 -8.48
CA VAL A 54 -8.86 4.24 -7.18
C VAL A 54 -8.30 2.83 -7.32
N ILE A 55 -7.12 2.61 -6.75
CA ILE A 55 -6.48 1.30 -6.68
C ILE A 55 -6.52 0.84 -5.23
N THR A 56 -6.93 -0.40 -5.03
CA THR A 56 -6.85 -1.06 -3.71
C THR A 56 -6.23 -2.43 -3.90
N TYR A 57 -5.67 -3.00 -2.84
CA TYR A 57 -5.06 -4.32 -2.93
C TYR A 57 -5.18 -5.05 -1.62
N ASP A 58 -5.01 -6.37 -1.67
CA ASP A 58 -4.90 -7.17 -0.48
C ASP A 58 -3.41 -7.37 -0.20
N PRO A 59 -2.90 -6.93 0.95
CA PRO A 59 -1.50 -7.17 1.31
C PRO A 59 -1.18 -8.67 1.35
N ARG A 60 0.08 -9.01 1.14
CA ARG A 60 0.53 -10.41 1.11
C ARG A 60 0.06 -11.14 2.37
N GLY A 61 -0.63 -12.26 2.18
CA GLY A 61 -1.14 -13.08 3.28
C GLY A 61 -2.47 -12.61 3.85
N LEU A 62 -3.07 -11.54 3.31
CA LEU A 62 -4.38 -11.07 3.73
C LEU A 62 -5.38 -11.22 2.59
N GLY A 63 -6.65 -11.39 2.97
CA GLY A 63 -7.73 -11.48 2.00
C GLY A 63 -7.45 -12.52 0.90
N ARG A 64 -7.45 -12.04 -0.35
CA ARG A 64 -7.27 -12.89 -1.53
C ARG A 64 -5.81 -13.11 -1.91
N SER A 65 -4.87 -12.37 -1.30
CA SER A 65 -3.45 -12.47 -1.63
C SER A 65 -2.80 -13.60 -0.85
N ILE A 66 -2.07 -14.46 -1.56
CA ILE A 66 -1.52 -15.69 -0.99
C ILE A 66 -0.01 -15.60 -0.88
N ARG A 67 0.54 -15.89 0.30
CA ARG A 67 1.99 -15.97 0.49
C ARG A 67 2.50 -17.31 0.01
N LYS A 68 3.68 -17.29 -0.59
CA LYS A 68 4.37 -18.50 -1.04
C LYS A 68 5.78 -18.58 -0.47
N ASP A 69 6.16 -17.63 0.38
CA ASP A 69 7.51 -17.54 0.94
C ASP A 69 7.69 -18.36 2.23
N GLY A 70 6.62 -18.94 2.76
CA GLY A 70 6.66 -19.73 3.98
C GLY A 70 6.84 -18.90 5.24
N ARG A 71 6.72 -17.58 5.17
CA ARG A 71 6.92 -16.68 6.29
C ARG A 71 5.59 -16.16 6.81
N VAL A 72 5.60 -15.63 8.03
CA VAL A 72 4.39 -15.07 8.65
C VAL A 72 4.59 -13.61 9.07
N ASP A 73 5.81 -13.07 8.95
CA ASP A 73 6.09 -11.69 9.33
C ASP A 73 5.61 -10.72 8.24
N ASN A 74 5.39 -9.47 8.64
CA ASN A 74 4.91 -8.43 7.76
C ASN A 74 5.89 -7.26 7.75
N ALA A 75 7.10 -7.50 7.27
CA ALA A 75 8.12 -6.47 7.20
C ALA A 75 7.68 -5.35 6.23
N PRO A 76 7.69 -4.07 6.67
CA PRO A 76 7.28 -2.96 5.81
C PRO A 76 8.08 -2.88 4.50
N THR A 77 9.36 -3.23 4.52
CA THR A 77 10.18 -3.21 3.31
C THR A 77 9.73 -4.25 2.29
N VAL A 78 9.30 -5.41 2.74
CA VAL A 78 8.77 -6.46 1.86
C VAL A 78 7.42 -6.05 1.30
N GLN A 79 6.55 -5.50 2.15
CA GLN A 79 5.26 -4.99 1.71
C GLN A 79 5.43 -3.86 0.69
N ALA A 80 6.42 -3.00 0.88
CA ALA A 80 6.69 -1.91 -0.04
C ALA A 80 7.08 -2.43 -1.42
N GLU A 81 7.85 -3.51 -1.51
CA GLU A 81 8.20 -4.10 -2.80
C GLU A 81 6.98 -4.69 -3.50
N ASP A 82 6.03 -5.25 -2.76
CA ASP A 82 4.78 -5.73 -3.35
C ASP A 82 3.98 -4.56 -3.93
N VAL A 83 3.89 -3.45 -3.20
CA VAL A 83 3.19 -2.25 -3.69
C VAL A 83 3.89 -1.68 -4.91
N HIS A 84 5.22 -1.62 -4.90
CA HIS A 84 6.00 -1.19 -6.06
C HIS A 84 5.68 -2.05 -7.28
N ALA A 85 5.63 -3.37 -7.12
CA ALA A 85 5.33 -4.27 -8.21
C ALA A 85 3.92 -4.05 -8.78
N VAL A 86 2.94 -3.76 -7.93
CA VAL A 86 1.60 -3.42 -8.39
C VAL A 86 1.62 -2.11 -9.17
N ILE A 87 2.32 -1.08 -8.68
CA ILE A 87 2.41 0.20 -9.38
C ILE A 87 3.05 0.02 -10.76
N GLU A 88 4.10 -0.80 -10.85
CA GLU A 88 4.70 -1.09 -12.15
C GLU A 88 3.73 -1.83 -13.07
N ALA A 89 2.97 -2.77 -12.54
CA ALA A 89 2.00 -3.53 -13.33
C ALA A 89 0.87 -2.63 -13.86
N LEU A 90 0.55 -1.53 -13.16
CA LEU A 90 -0.47 -0.60 -13.63
C LEU A 90 -0.02 0.19 -14.86
N GLY A 91 1.28 0.36 -15.05
CA GLY A 91 1.81 1.06 -16.21
C GLY A 91 1.56 2.57 -16.22
N VAL A 92 1.29 3.18 -15.07
CA VAL A 92 0.94 4.61 -14.99
C VAL A 92 2.11 5.48 -14.57
N GLY A 93 3.24 4.90 -14.24
CA GLY A 93 4.42 5.62 -13.79
C GLY A 93 4.39 5.95 -12.31
N ARG A 94 3.40 6.70 -11.86
CA ARG A 94 3.27 7.09 -10.45
C ARG A 94 1.82 7.15 -10.02
N VAL A 95 1.61 7.11 -8.72
CA VAL A 95 0.28 7.20 -8.11
C VAL A 95 0.27 8.29 -7.04
N ASP A 96 -0.93 8.79 -6.72
CA ASP A 96 -1.16 9.46 -5.46
C ASP A 96 -1.54 8.38 -4.45
N MET A 97 -1.14 8.54 -3.19
CA MET A 97 -1.32 7.47 -2.22
C MET A 97 -1.92 7.98 -0.92
N PHE A 98 -2.94 7.28 -0.44
CA PHE A 98 -3.44 7.40 0.91
C PHE A 98 -3.08 6.12 1.65
N ALA A 99 -2.33 6.24 2.73
CA ALA A 99 -1.86 5.09 3.50
C ALA A 99 -2.24 5.25 4.96
N SER A 100 -2.78 4.21 5.57
CA SER A 100 -3.28 4.28 6.93
C SER A 100 -2.65 3.20 7.81
N SER A 101 -2.34 3.56 9.04
CA SER A 101 -1.84 2.67 10.09
C SER A 101 -0.56 1.95 9.63
N GLY A 102 -0.51 0.61 9.68
CA GLY A 102 0.63 -0.15 9.19
C GLY A 102 0.92 0.08 7.72
N GLY A 103 -0.11 0.38 6.93
CA GLY A 103 0.08 0.78 5.53
C GLY A 103 0.85 2.09 5.40
N ALA A 104 0.70 3.01 6.37
CA ALA A 104 1.47 4.24 6.36
C ALA A 104 2.96 3.96 6.55
N VAL A 105 3.32 2.99 7.39
CA VAL A 105 4.72 2.58 7.54
C VAL A 105 5.23 1.97 6.25
N THR A 106 4.42 1.12 5.60
CA THR A 106 4.77 0.56 4.29
C THR A 106 4.99 1.67 3.26
N SER A 107 4.14 2.71 3.25
CA SER A 107 4.28 3.80 2.29
C SER A 107 5.57 4.59 2.49
N LEU A 108 6.00 4.78 3.72
CA LEU A 108 7.26 5.45 4.00
C LEU A 108 8.45 4.61 3.49
N ALA A 109 8.39 3.30 3.67
CA ALA A 109 9.40 2.39 3.12
C ALA A 109 9.41 2.42 1.59
N LEU A 110 8.22 2.50 0.98
CA LEU A 110 8.09 2.58 -0.47
C LEU A 110 8.74 3.85 -1.02
N VAL A 111 8.43 4.99 -0.42
CA VAL A 111 8.97 6.27 -0.89
C VAL A 111 10.47 6.32 -0.70
N ALA A 112 11.00 5.72 0.37
CA ALA A 112 12.44 5.65 0.60
C ALA A 112 13.15 4.80 -0.46
N ALA A 113 12.54 3.68 -0.86
CA ALA A 113 13.15 2.77 -1.83
C ALA A 113 12.85 3.14 -3.28
N HIS A 114 11.65 3.67 -3.55
CA HIS A 114 11.15 3.97 -4.89
C HIS A 114 10.50 5.34 -4.92
N PRO A 115 11.30 6.42 -4.80
CA PRO A 115 10.74 7.77 -4.66
C PRO A 115 9.93 8.25 -5.87
N ASN A 116 10.10 7.63 -7.03
CA ASN A 116 9.38 8.03 -8.23
C ASN A 116 8.00 7.36 -8.36
N ASP A 117 7.66 6.44 -7.46
CA ASP A 117 6.38 5.72 -7.52
C ASP A 117 5.22 6.58 -7.05
N VAL A 118 5.45 7.56 -6.19
CA VAL A 118 4.40 8.31 -5.52
C VAL A 118 4.59 9.80 -5.77
N SER A 119 3.53 10.45 -6.31
CA SER A 119 3.52 11.89 -6.52
C SER A 119 3.16 12.65 -5.25
N CYS A 120 2.18 12.14 -4.52
CA CYS A 120 1.66 12.79 -3.32
C CYS A 120 1.26 11.71 -2.33
N LEU A 121 1.69 11.84 -1.10
CA LEU A 121 1.42 10.84 -0.06
C LEU A 121 0.74 11.49 1.13
N VAL A 122 -0.39 10.90 1.56
CA VAL A 122 -0.96 11.16 2.87
C VAL A 122 -0.75 9.90 3.71
N ALA A 123 0.11 10.01 4.74
CA ALA A 123 0.37 8.92 5.66
C ALA A 123 -0.40 9.18 6.95
N HIS A 124 -1.49 8.42 7.15
CA HIS A 124 -2.43 8.63 8.25
C HIS A 124 -2.10 7.70 9.41
N GLU A 125 -1.77 8.28 10.54
CA GLU A 125 -1.53 7.57 11.80
C GLU A 125 -0.57 6.38 11.68
N PRO A 126 0.65 6.58 11.16
CA PRO A 126 1.61 5.49 11.16
C PRO A 126 1.99 5.11 12.60
N PRO A 127 2.03 3.80 12.91
CA PRO A 127 2.48 3.40 14.23
C PRO A 127 3.99 3.53 14.30
N LEU A 128 4.47 4.54 15.02
CA LEU A 128 5.89 4.85 15.14
C LEU A 128 6.52 4.27 16.40
N ILE A 129 5.90 3.26 16.98
CA ILE A 129 6.39 2.63 18.21
C ILE A 129 7.86 2.23 18.12
N PRO A 130 8.35 1.63 17.03
CA PRO A 130 9.78 1.33 16.94
C PRO A 130 10.66 2.56 17.02
N VAL A 131 10.19 3.70 16.48
CA VAL A 131 10.94 4.95 16.56
C VAL A 131 10.89 5.52 17.96
N LEU A 132 9.72 5.48 18.60
CA LEU A 132 9.54 5.99 19.96
C LEU A 132 10.30 5.16 20.99
N ARG A 133 10.67 3.93 20.64
CA ARG A 133 11.38 3.05 21.57
C ARG A 133 12.89 3.13 21.47
N VAL A 134 13.38 3.99 20.63
CA VAL A 134 14.82 4.17 20.59
C VAL A 134 15.28 4.86 21.87
N PRO A 135 16.58 4.88 22.13
CA PRO A 135 17.13 5.22 23.44
C PRO A 135 16.62 6.49 24.06
N ALA A 136 16.21 7.46 23.27
CA ALA A 136 15.74 8.70 23.81
C ALA A 136 14.53 8.54 24.73
N TRP A 137 13.74 7.48 24.53
CA TRP A 137 12.56 7.26 25.33
C TRP A 137 12.77 6.22 26.38
N ARG A 138 13.91 5.77 26.63
CA ARG A 138 14.08 4.71 27.56
C ARG A 138 13.56 5.13 28.90
N PRO A 139 12.52 4.48 29.40
CA PRO A 139 12.08 4.73 30.74
C PRO A 139 13.27 4.46 31.58
N SER A 140 13.52 5.30 32.45
CA SER A 140 14.58 5.17 33.17
C SER A 140 14.77 3.94 33.65
N SER A 141 15.69 3.59 33.35
CA SER A 141 15.99 2.52 33.88
C SER A 141 16.02 2.68 35.23
N ARG A 142 15.51 3.48 35.59
CA ARG A 142 15.39 3.66 36.80
C ARG A 142 15.19 2.77 37.51
#